data_f40478cc3bf5de5cca92fdbf095f7d3d
#
_entry.id   f40478cc3bf5de5cca92fdbf095f7d3d
#
_cell.length_a   1.000
_cell.length_b   1.000
_cell.length_c   1.000
_cell.angle_alpha   90.00
_cell.angle_beta   90.00
_cell.angle_gamma   90.00
#
_symmetry.space_group_name_H-M   'P 1'
#
loop_
_entity.id
_entity.type
_entity.pdbx_description
1 polymer ?
#
loop_
_entity_poly.entity_id
_entity_poly.type
_entity_poly.pdbx_seq_one_letter_code
_entity_poly.pdbx_strand_id
1 'polypeptide(L)'
;MSYDYLILSPPLFEKDGGAMGGTERQILTVAEKLASENFNVGLVHSQTDGTDRIVNGVKHLNMFRHHYAKSRVRIHCNQIAYNGNSWKNYYMFNPHIPVLSPLEMNSGDKTYIWLHNWTTCHEEVPRLFLSNALKKYVQDKGKTVEGDQTIHYMVPKGMDKQKPKEKRSNYFFWMSAFGKGFREALTIYVALYDKGMKRPFYVCCPPQRQKKDVKIFTDFMADLNKNGYPIHFLGELNYEGVLRSLSNAACLFRPGLPQETFGLIYLEANKLGVPVITYESDAAEEILTDKNNMFIRKDTTIDDVYNWTIDIDKKKTSVDMKKFDPDEIIINWTNLLK
;
A
#
# COMPACT_ATOMS: atom_id res chain seq x y z
N MET A 1 -25.66 19.92 1.75
CA MET A 1 -24.25 20.35 1.64
C MET A 1 -23.64 19.64 0.44
N SER A 2 -22.88 20.35 -0.38
CA SER A 2 -22.12 19.75 -1.48
C SER A 2 -20.66 19.65 -1.08
N TYR A 3 -20.00 18.55 -1.41
CA TYR A 3 -18.56 18.35 -1.19
C TYR A 3 -17.79 18.74 -2.45
N ASP A 4 -16.54 19.19 -2.29
CA ASP A 4 -15.63 19.28 -3.43
C ASP A 4 -15.18 17.86 -3.82
N TYR A 5 -14.84 17.04 -2.83
CA TYR A 5 -14.50 15.63 -3.02
C TYR A 5 -15.33 14.72 -2.11
N LEU A 6 -15.84 13.66 -2.68
CA LEU A 6 -16.47 12.57 -1.94
C LEU A 6 -15.72 11.28 -2.27
N ILE A 7 -15.00 10.74 -1.30
CA ILE A 7 -14.19 9.53 -1.44
C ILE A 7 -14.94 8.37 -0.77
N LEU A 8 -15.31 7.37 -1.56
CA LEU A 8 -15.93 6.14 -1.07
C LEU A 8 -14.84 5.10 -0.82
N SER A 9 -14.61 4.80 0.43
CA SER A 9 -13.49 3.98 0.92
C SER A 9 -13.96 2.61 1.41
N PRO A 10 -13.11 1.56 1.29
CA PRO A 10 -13.29 0.36 2.09
C PRO A 10 -13.29 0.71 3.59
N PRO A 11 -13.68 -0.24 4.47
CA PRO A 11 -13.59 -0.02 5.90
C PRO A 11 -12.19 0.43 6.30
N LEU A 12 -12.08 1.62 6.90
CA LEU A 12 -10.84 2.14 7.46
C LEU A 12 -10.73 1.63 8.89
N PHE A 13 -9.86 0.64 9.10
CA PHE A 13 -9.67 0.04 10.41
C PHE A 13 -8.75 0.91 11.27
N GLU A 14 -9.31 1.89 11.96
CA GLU A 14 -8.74 2.45 13.16
C GLU A 14 -9.47 1.86 14.38
N LYS A 15 -9.07 0.70 14.83
CA LYS A 15 -9.29 0.34 16.23
C LYS A 15 -8.06 0.80 16.99
N ASP A 16 -8.21 1.85 17.80
CA ASP A 16 -7.33 2.23 18.92
C ASP A 16 -5.80 2.18 18.59
N GLY A 17 -5.37 2.85 17.53
CA GLY A 17 -3.96 2.85 17.10
C GLY A 17 -3.50 1.57 16.39
N GLY A 18 -4.42 0.75 15.90
CA GLY A 18 -4.15 -0.48 15.17
C GLY A 18 -3.38 -0.28 13.86
N ALA A 19 -2.75 -1.34 13.39
CA ALA A 19 -2.01 -1.34 12.14
C ALA A 19 -2.98 -1.19 10.95
N MET A 20 -2.76 -0.15 10.15
CA MET A 20 -3.55 0.19 8.96
C MET A 20 -2.82 -0.31 7.70
N GLY A 21 -3.56 -0.83 6.73
CA GLY A 21 -3.02 -1.22 5.43
C GLY A 21 -2.51 -0.02 4.62
N GLY A 22 -1.69 -0.30 3.60
CA GLY A 22 -1.12 0.75 2.74
C GLY A 22 -2.19 1.54 1.98
N THR A 23 -3.23 0.87 1.48
CA THR A 23 -4.34 1.49 0.74
C THR A 23 -5.12 2.45 1.63
N GLU A 24 -5.53 2.00 2.80
CA GLU A 24 -6.30 2.78 3.77
C GLU A 24 -5.53 4.02 4.21
N ARG A 25 -4.22 3.87 4.45
CA ARG A 25 -3.33 4.98 4.79
C ARG A 25 -3.25 6.01 3.67
N GLN A 26 -3.17 5.57 2.42
CA GLN A 26 -3.13 6.50 1.29
C GLN A 26 -4.45 7.24 1.10
N ILE A 27 -5.58 6.57 1.28
CA ILE A 27 -6.88 7.22 1.22
C ILE A 27 -6.98 8.34 2.25
N LEU A 28 -6.56 8.09 3.50
CA LEU A 28 -6.51 9.10 4.55
C LEU A 28 -5.51 10.22 4.21
N THR A 29 -4.31 9.87 3.74
CA THR A 29 -3.29 10.87 3.38
C THR A 29 -3.81 11.83 2.32
N VAL A 30 -4.45 11.32 1.26
CA VAL A 30 -5.04 12.16 0.20
C VAL A 30 -6.19 13.00 0.73
N ALA A 31 -7.13 12.40 1.49
CA ALA A 31 -8.27 13.12 2.03
C ALA A 31 -7.85 14.27 2.97
N GLU A 32 -6.91 14.00 3.88
CA GLU A 32 -6.38 15.00 4.81
C GLU A 32 -5.58 16.10 4.07
N LYS A 33 -4.80 15.73 3.04
CA LYS A 33 -4.07 16.73 2.24
C LYS A 33 -5.03 17.62 1.46
N LEU A 34 -6.07 17.09 0.82
CA LEU A 34 -7.12 17.90 0.18
C LEU A 34 -7.81 18.82 1.19
N ALA A 35 -8.14 18.33 2.38
CA ALA A 35 -8.75 19.16 3.42
C ALA A 35 -7.83 20.28 3.89
N SER A 36 -6.50 20.04 3.98
CA SER A 36 -5.51 21.07 4.33
C SER A 36 -5.36 22.15 3.26
N GLU A 37 -5.72 21.86 2.01
CA GLU A 37 -5.82 22.83 0.91
C GLU A 37 -7.20 23.53 0.85
N ASN A 38 -7.97 23.50 1.94
CA ASN A 38 -9.28 24.11 2.10
C ASN A 38 -10.41 23.52 1.24
N PHE A 39 -10.28 22.32 0.71
CA PHE A 39 -11.40 21.62 0.05
C PHE A 39 -12.34 21.01 1.08
N ASN A 40 -13.63 21.03 0.77
CA ASN A 40 -14.65 20.35 1.56
C ASN A 40 -14.65 18.85 1.19
N VAL A 41 -14.02 18.02 2.01
CA VAL A 41 -13.79 16.58 1.76
C VAL A 41 -14.71 15.73 2.62
N GLY A 42 -15.48 14.87 1.97
CA GLY A 42 -16.25 13.80 2.60
C GLY A 42 -15.58 12.44 2.34
N LEU A 43 -15.36 11.67 3.39
CA LEU A 43 -14.83 10.30 3.33
C LEU A 43 -15.90 9.34 3.84
N VAL A 44 -16.49 8.59 2.92
CA VAL A 44 -17.59 7.66 3.19
C VAL A 44 -17.05 6.27 3.43
N HIS A 45 -17.32 5.70 4.59
CA HIS A 45 -16.91 4.32 4.94
C HIS A 45 -17.83 3.68 5.97
N SER A 46 -17.75 2.36 6.15
CA SER A 46 -18.68 1.57 6.98
C SER A 46 -18.35 1.56 8.48
N GLN A 47 -17.28 2.20 8.91
CA GLN A 47 -16.76 2.07 10.28
C GLN A 47 -17.07 3.23 11.21
N THR A 48 -17.92 4.14 10.81
CA THR A 48 -18.46 5.08 11.79
C THR A 48 -19.46 4.32 12.67
N ASP A 49 -19.43 4.61 13.95
CA ASP A 49 -20.40 4.16 14.98
C ASP A 49 -21.84 4.66 14.72
N GLY A 50 -22.14 5.05 13.50
CA GLY A 50 -23.38 5.66 13.06
C GLY A 50 -23.37 7.19 13.15
N THR A 51 -22.34 7.81 13.70
CA THR A 51 -22.19 9.27 13.80
C THR A 51 -21.16 9.78 12.80
N ASP A 52 -21.48 10.92 12.19
CA ASP A 52 -20.53 11.65 11.36
C ASP A 52 -19.56 12.40 12.27
N ARG A 53 -18.29 12.41 11.92
CA ARG A 53 -17.25 13.11 12.71
C ARG A 53 -16.27 13.84 11.81
N ILE A 54 -15.61 14.85 12.33
CA ILE A 54 -14.53 15.56 11.62
C ILE A 54 -13.20 15.18 12.27
N VAL A 55 -12.27 14.67 11.46
CA VAL A 55 -10.92 14.32 11.88
C VAL A 55 -9.93 14.97 10.89
N ASN A 56 -8.98 15.76 11.38
CA ASN A 56 -7.99 16.46 10.56
C ASN A 56 -8.59 17.22 9.35
N GLY A 57 -9.76 17.86 9.55
CA GLY A 57 -10.47 18.59 8.51
C GLY A 57 -11.33 17.75 7.56
N VAL A 58 -11.21 16.43 7.59
CA VAL A 58 -12.00 15.48 6.77
C VAL A 58 -13.29 15.12 7.50
N LYS A 59 -14.42 15.16 6.79
CA LYS A 59 -15.70 14.69 7.32
C LYS A 59 -15.82 13.20 7.08
N HIS A 60 -15.68 12.39 8.13
CA HIS A 60 -15.93 10.96 8.11
C HIS A 60 -17.43 10.72 8.17
N LEU A 61 -17.96 10.09 7.13
CA LEU A 61 -19.39 9.98 6.88
C LEU A 61 -19.82 8.51 6.93
N ASN A 62 -20.95 8.26 7.55
CA ASN A 62 -21.52 6.92 7.55
C ASN A 62 -22.01 6.54 6.14
N MET A 63 -21.53 5.42 5.61
CA MET A 63 -21.86 4.92 4.26
C MET A 63 -23.37 4.78 4.05
N PHE A 64 -24.13 4.33 5.06
CA PHE A 64 -25.57 4.11 4.94
C PHE A 64 -26.39 5.39 4.81
N ARG A 65 -25.82 6.53 5.22
CA ARG A 65 -26.50 7.82 5.21
C ARG A 65 -26.06 8.73 4.06
N HIS A 66 -24.79 8.60 3.65
CA HIS A 66 -24.14 9.62 2.82
C HIS A 66 -23.65 9.14 1.45
N HIS A 67 -23.93 7.89 1.06
CA HIS A 67 -23.50 7.38 -0.26
C HIS A 67 -24.09 8.17 -1.46
N TYR A 68 -25.20 8.88 -1.26
CA TYR A 68 -25.82 9.78 -2.24
C TYR A 68 -25.46 11.26 -2.07
N ALA A 69 -24.55 11.60 -1.15
CA ALA A 69 -24.17 12.99 -0.95
C ALA A 69 -23.62 13.60 -2.25
N LYS A 70 -24.02 14.84 -2.55
CA LYS A 70 -23.57 15.55 -3.74
C LYS A 70 -22.12 16.01 -3.59
N SER A 71 -21.35 15.89 -4.67
CA SER A 71 -19.95 16.34 -4.74
C SER A 71 -19.61 16.88 -6.13
N ARG A 72 -18.52 17.61 -6.27
CA ARG A 72 -18.00 18.02 -7.57
C ARG A 72 -17.17 16.89 -8.20
N VAL A 73 -16.43 16.17 -7.36
CA VAL A 73 -15.65 14.98 -7.73
C VAL A 73 -15.99 13.84 -6.80
N ARG A 74 -16.28 12.67 -7.36
CA ARG A 74 -16.58 11.44 -6.66
C ARG A 74 -15.51 10.39 -6.98
N ILE A 75 -14.91 9.82 -5.96
CA ILE A 75 -13.85 8.82 -6.08
C ILE A 75 -14.33 7.50 -5.46
N HIS A 76 -14.40 6.46 -6.25
CA HIS A 76 -14.66 5.10 -5.78
C HIS A 76 -13.35 4.33 -5.66
N CYS A 77 -12.93 4.00 -4.44
CA CYS A 77 -11.80 3.10 -4.25
C CYS A 77 -12.20 1.68 -4.65
N ASN A 78 -11.45 1.06 -5.58
CA ASN A 78 -11.86 -0.17 -6.24
C ASN A 78 -12.00 -1.40 -5.34
N GLN A 79 -11.49 -1.39 -4.11
CA GLN A 79 -11.80 -2.43 -3.13
C GLN A 79 -13.29 -2.49 -2.76
N ILE A 80 -14.03 -1.42 -2.99
CA ILE A 80 -15.50 -1.38 -2.87
C ILE A 80 -16.16 -1.76 -4.19
N ALA A 81 -15.63 -1.28 -5.31
CA ALA A 81 -16.16 -1.49 -6.66
C ALA A 81 -15.95 -2.92 -7.17
N TYR A 82 -15.09 -3.71 -6.50
CA TYR A 82 -14.44 -4.84 -7.11
C TYR A 82 -14.96 -6.20 -6.71
N ASN A 83 -16.04 -6.53 -6.97
CA ASN A 83 -16.55 -7.89 -7.19
C ASN A 83 -17.96 -7.71 -7.73
N GLY A 84 -18.19 -7.93 -8.99
CA GLY A 84 -19.55 -8.09 -9.48
C GLY A 84 -20.36 -9.05 -8.59
N ASN A 85 -19.62 -9.96 -7.90
CA ASN A 85 -20.13 -10.79 -6.81
C ASN A 85 -19.98 -10.15 -5.40
N SER A 86 -19.05 -9.24 -5.09
CA SER A 86 -18.90 -8.66 -3.75
C SER A 86 -19.71 -7.38 -3.57
N TRP A 87 -20.09 -6.67 -4.61
CA TRP A 87 -21.22 -5.79 -4.54
C TRP A 87 -22.45 -6.58 -4.11
N LYS A 88 -22.77 -7.70 -4.76
CA LYS A 88 -23.83 -8.62 -4.34
C LYS A 88 -23.59 -9.13 -2.92
N ASN A 89 -22.39 -9.53 -2.53
CA ASN A 89 -22.09 -10.02 -1.18
C ASN A 89 -22.09 -8.92 -0.13
N TYR A 90 -21.54 -7.73 -0.43
CA TYR A 90 -21.59 -6.59 0.48
C TYR A 90 -23.03 -6.11 0.70
N TYR A 91 -23.86 -6.12 -0.35
CA TYR A 91 -25.27 -5.76 -0.28
C TYR A 91 -26.18 -6.92 0.15
N MET A 92 -25.79 -8.19 -0.05
CA MET A 92 -26.52 -9.33 0.55
C MET A 92 -26.46 -9.33 2.08
N PHE A 93 -25.38 -8.82 2.68
CA PHE A 93 -25.29 -8.60 4.13
C PHE A 93 -26.05 -7.34 4.60
N ASN A 94 -26.49 -6.49 3.68
CA ASN A 94 -27.21 -5.25 3.97
C ASN A 94 -28.34 -5.05 2.93
N PRO A 95 -29.45 -5.80 3.05
CA PRO A 95 -30.53 -5.82 2.04
C PRO A 95 -31.28 -4.49 1.89
N HIS A 96 -31.02 -3.50 2.72
CA HIS A 96 -31.65 -2.18 2.67
C HIS A 96 -30.88 -1.14 1.87
N ILE A 97 -29.71 -1.49 1.30
CA ILE A 97 -28.96 -0.58 0.44
C ILE A 97 -29.24 -0.97 -1.01
N PRO A 98 -29.86 -0.09 -1.82
CA PRO A 98 -30.04 -0.38 -3.23
C PRO A 98 -28.70 -0.57 -3.93
N VAL A 99 -28.58 -1.66 -4.70
CA VAL A 99 -27.42 -1.95 -5.55
C VAL A 99 -27.49 -0.99 -6.72
N LEU A 100 -26.89 0.18 -6.58
CA LEU A 100 -26.72 1.11 -7.70
C LEU A 100 -25.39 0.85 -8.36
N SER A 101 -25.38 0.78 -9.69
CA SER A 101 -24.13 0.79 -10.43
C SER A 101 -23.39 2.11 -10.18
N PRO A 102 -22.06 2.18 -10.34
CA PRO A 102 -21.34 3.46 -10.29
C PRO A 102 -21.92 4.52 -11.23
N LEU A 103 -22.54 4.11 -12.34
CA LEU A 103 -23.22 4.97 -13.31
C LEU A 103 -24.55 5.51 -12.76
N GLU A 104 -25.31 4.70 -12.03
CA GLU A 104 -26.58 5.14 -11.39
C GLU A 104 -26.36 6.08 -10.20
N MET A 105 -25.15 6.05 -9.62
CA MET A 105 -24.74 7.02 -8.59
C MET A 105 -24.30 8.37 -9.16
N ASN A 106 -24.36 8.55 -10.48
CA ASN A 106 -23.90 9.77 -11.13
C ASN A 106 -24.92 10.88 -10.97
N SER A 107 -24.75 11.68 -9.91
CA SER A 107 -25.56 12.85 -9.59
C SER A 107 -25.15 14.11 -10.38
N GLY A 108 -24.51 13.94 -11.53
CA GLY A 108 -23.95 15.03 -12.35
C GLY A 108 -22.49 15.41 -11.99
N ASP A 109 -21.89 14.72 -11.05
CA ASP A 109 -20.52 14.96 -10.61
C ASP A 109 -19.51 14.19 -11.49
N LYS A 110 -18.27 14.68 -11.58
CA LYS A 110 -17.17 13.92 -12.18
C LYS A 110 -16.86 12.69 -11.33
N THR A 111 -17.00 11.51 -11.90
CA THR A 111 -16.77 10.24 -11.18
C THR A 111 -15.53 9.55 -11.67
N TYR A 112 -14.72 9.05 -10.76
CA TYR A 112 -13.50 8.30 -11.02
C TYR A 112 -13.45 7.03 -10.20
N ILE A 113 -12.72 6.01 -10.72
CA ILE A 113 -12.39 4.81 -9.98
C ILE A 113 -10.89 4.82 -9.66
N TRP A 114 -10.55 4.88 -8.39
CA TRP A 114 -9.16 4.81 -7.94
C TRP A 114 -8.75 3.35 -7.75
N LEU A 115 -7.92 2.85 -8.66
CA LEU A 115 -7.50 1.46 -8.72
C LEU A 115 -6.32 1.17 -7.79
N HIS A 116 -6.51 0.25 -6.85
CA HIS A 116 -5.51 -0.19 -5.87
C HIS A 116 -4.98 -1.60 -6.10
N ASN A 117 -5.48 -2.33 -7.10
CA ASN A 117 -5.11 -3.71 -7.41
C ASN A 117 -5.10 -4.00 -8.92
N TRP A 118 -4.57 -5.17 -9.32
CA TRP A 118 -4.41 -5.63 -10.70
C TRP A 118 -5.73 -6.09 -11.35
N THR A 119 -6.77 -5.33 -11.23
CA THR A 119 -8.06 -5.73 -11.76
C THR A 119 -8.52 -4.84 -12.88
N THR A 120 -9.10 -5.45 -13.90
CA THR A 120 -9.82 -4.75 -14.95
C THR A 120 -11.23 -4.54 -14.48
N CYS A 121 -11.69 -3.31 -14.34
CA CYS A 121 -13.07 -3.01 -13.98
C CYS A 121 -13.54 -1.74 -14.65
N HIS A 122 -14.85 -1.68 -14.91
CA HIS A 122 -15.60 -0.48 -15.33
C HIS A 122 -14.92 0.30 -16.46
N GLU A 123 -15.03 -0.22 -17.68
CA GLU A 123 -14.52 0.39 -18.91
C GLU A 123 -15.29 1.66 -19.36
N GLU A 124 -16.20 2.15 -18.52
CA GLU A 124 -17.09 3.28 -18.82
C GLU A 124 -16.82 4.50 -17.93
N VAL A 125 -15.98 4.35 -16.91
CA VAL A 125 -15.67 5.41 -15.94
C VAL A 125 -14.15 5.67 -15.92
N PRO A 126 -13.70 6.93 -15.98
CA PRO A 126 -12.28 7.27 -15.90
C PRO A 126 -11.60 6.68 -14.65
N ARG A 127 -10.39 6.18 -14.83
CA ARG A 127 -9.64 5.49 -13.78
C ARG A 127 -8.43 6.28 -13.34
N LEU A 128 -8.16 6.24 -12.03
CA LEU A 128 -6.97 6.78 -11.41
C LEU A 128 -6.05 5.62 -11.03
N PHE A 129 -4.85 5.59 -11.59
CA PHE A 129 -3.88 4.52 -11.40
C PHE A 129 -2.79 4.95 -10.43
N LEU A 130 -2.35 4.07 -9.55
CA LEU A 130 -1.29 4.32 -8.56
C LEU A 130 0.09 4.42 -9.19
N SER A 131 0.27 3.74 -10.32
CA SER A 131 1.54 3.62 -11.03
C SER A 131 1.31 3.50 -12.54
N ASN A 132 2.33 3.82 -13.31
CA ASN A 132 2.29 3.61 -14.76
C ASN A 132 2.29 2.11 -15.09
N ALA A 133 2.92 1.29 -14.28
CA ALA A 133 2.87 -0.17 -14.38
C ALA A 133 1.43 -0.70 -14.30
N LEU A 134 0.66 -0.25 -13.30
CA LEU A 134 -0.75 -0.62 -13.15
C LEU A 134 -1.59 -0.11 -14.33
N LYS A 135 -1.37 1.14 -14.78
CA LYS A 135 -2.05 1.72 -15.93
C LYS A 135 -1.82 0.87 -17.18
N LYS A 136 -0.56 0.58 -17.49
CA LYS A 136 -0.17 -0.26 -18.64
C LYS A 136 -0.83 -1.63 -18.59
N TYR A 137 -0.73 -2.32 -17.44
CA TYR A 137 -1.33 -3.64 -17.27
C TYR A 137 -2.83 -3.66 -17.55
N VAL A 138 -3.56 -2.66 -17.03
CA VAL A 138 -5.02 -2.60 -17.19
C VAL A 138 -5.38 -2.24 -18.64
N GLN A 139 -4.62 -1.36 -19.29
CA GLN A 139 -4.81 -0.97 -20.69
C GLN A 139 -4.47 -2.11 -21.67
N ASP A 140 -3.46 -2.90 -21.38
CA ASP A 140 -3.09 -4.07 -22.21
C ASP A 140 -4.15 -5.18 -22.15
N LYS A 141 -4.95 -5.24 -21.08
CA LYS A 141 -6.00 -6.26 -20.88
C LYS A 141 -7.43 -5.79 -21.10
N GLY A 142 -7.65 -4.50 -21.20
CA GLY A 142 -8.99 -3.89 -21.33
C GLY A 142 -8.95 -2.71 -22.27
N LYS A 143 -10.01 -1.90 -22.23
CA LYS A 143 -10.11 -0.67 -23.02
C LYS A 143 -9.45 0.50 -22.27
N THR A 144 -8.82 1.39 -23.03
CA THR A 144 -8.48 2.73 -22.54
C THR A 144 -9.77 3.55 -22.43
N VAL A 145 -9.94 4.25 -21.32
CA VAL A 145 -11.06 5.14 -21.09
C VAL A 145 -10.56 6.58 -21.16
N GLU A 146 -11.33 7.45 -21.82
CA GLU A 146 -11.03 8.88 -21.83
C GLU A 146 -11.02 9.43 -20.39
N GLY A 147 -9.98 10.18 -20.03
CA GLY A 147 -9.78 10.67 -18.66
C GLY A 147 -8.99 9.72 -17.74
N ASP A 148 -8.55 8.54 -18.24
CA ASP A 148 -7.63 7.66 -17.51
C ASP A 148 -6.30 8.35 -17.23
N GLN A 149 -5.91 8.45 -15.96
CA GLN A 149 -4.66 9.11 -15.57
C GLN A 149 -3.94 8.39 -14.43
N THR A 150 -2.62 8.58 -14.36
CA THR A 150 -1.82 8.11 -13.24
C THR A 150 -1.70 9.22 -12.19
N ILE A 151 -2.11 8.91 -10.95
CA ILE A 151 -1.83 9.75 -9.78
C ILE A 151 -1.14 8.84 -8.76
N HIS A 152 0.18 9.02 -8.62
CA HIS A 152 0.98 8.22 -7.70
C HIS A 152 0.52 8.38 -6.25
N TYR A 153 0.86 7.40 -5.42
CA TYR A 153 0.72 7.55 -3.98
C TYR A 153 1.64 8.66 -3.46
N MET A 154 1.14 9.39 -2.49
CA MET A 154 1.93 10.35 -1.73
C MET A 154 2.79 9.63 -0.69
N VAL A 155 3.88 10.27 -0.29
CA VAL A 155 4.58 9.88 0.94
C VAL A 155 3.60 9.96 2.11
N PRO A 156 3.41 8.85 2.87
CA PRO A 156 2.45 8.87 3.97
C PRO A 156 2.82 9.86 5.06
N LYS A 157 1.82 10.48 5.65
CA LYS A 157 1.96 11.35 6.81
C LYS A 157 2.72 10.65 7.94
N GLY A 158 3.66 11.35 8.56
CA GLY A 158 4.48 10.82 9.65
C GLY A 158 5.82 10.22 9.22
N MET A 159 6.06 10.05 7.91
CA MET A 159 7.37 9.62 7.39
C MET A 159 8.51 10.60 7.73
N ASP A 160 8.20 11.89 7.81
CA ASP A 160 9.14 13.00 8.13
C ASP A 160 9.62 12.96 9.58
N LYS A 161 8.89 12.26 10.47
CA LYS A 161 9.30 12.04 11.85
C LYS A 161 10.47 11.06 11.98
N GLN A 162 10.71 10.26 10.96
CA GLN A 162 11.82 9.31 10.90
C GLN A 162 12.87 9.80 9.89
N LYS A 163 14.13 9.73 10.30
CA LYS A 163 15.27 10.12 9.45
C LYS A 163 16.11 8.89 9.10
N PRO A 164 16.80 8.91 7.94
CA PRO A 164 17.80 7.92 7.62
C PRO A 164 18.81 7.77 8.77
N LYS A 165 19.18 6.54 9.10
CA LYS A 165 20.20 6.27 10.12
C LYS A 165 21.58 6.28 9.49
N GLU A 166 22.54 6.88 10.17
CA GLU A 166 23.95 6.81 9.77
C GLU A 166 24.49 5.39 9.90
N LYS A 167 24.16 4.72 11.00
CA LYS A 167 24.48 3.32 11.24
C LYS A 167 23.20 2.54 11.46
N ARG A 168 22.96 1.55 10.61
CA ARG A 168 21.84 0.63 10.73
C ARG A 168 22.22 -0.60 11.57
N SER A 169 21.20 -1.27 12.12
CA SER A 169 21.36 -2.55 12.81
C SER A 169 21.59 -3.68 11.81
N ASN A 170 22.16 -4.78 12.28
CA ASN A 170 22.57 -5.89 11.44
C ASN A 170 21.45 -6.94 11.27
N TYR A 171 20.26 -6.54 10.75
CA TYR A 171 19.17 -7.49 10.48
C TYR A 171 18.44 -7.20 9.17
N PHE A 172 17.85 -8.24 8.60
CA PHE A 172 16.90 -8.12 7.50
C PHE A 172 15.50 -7.89 8.04
N PHE A 173 14.69 -7.12 7.34
CA PHE A 173 13.34 -6.78 7.77
C PHE A 173 12.32 -7.14 6.70
N TRP A 174 11.28 -7.88 7.08
CA TRP A 174 10.10 -8.13 6.29
C TRP A 174 8.90 -7.39 6.87
N MET A 175 8.17 -6.68 6.03
CA MET A 175 6.89 -6.08 6.37
C MET A 175 5.92 -6.24 5.21
N SER A 176 5.09 -7.25 5.28
CA SER A 176 3.98 -7.48 4.33
C SER A 176 3.08 -8.60 4.83
N ALA A 177 1.89 -8.74 4.21
CA ALA A 177 1.06 -9.92 4.41
C ALA A 177 1.83 -11.19 3.98
N PHE A 178 1.66 -12.29 4.72
CA PHE A 178 2.36 -13.55 4.43
C PHE A 178 2.01 -14.11 3.04
N GLY A 179 0.77 -13.93 2.60
CA GLY A 179 0.34 -14.33 1.25
C GLY A 179 1.02 -13.58 0.10
N LYS A 180 1.83 -12.56 0.39
CA LYS A 180 2.60 -11.82 -0.62
C LYS A 180 4.00 -12.42 -0.87
N GLY A 181 4.17 -13.74 -0.78
CA GLY A 181 5.41 -14.44 -1.11
C GLY A 181 6.37 -14.59 0.07
N PHE A 182 5.87 -14.66 1.29
CA PHE A 182 6.72 -14.83 2.48
C PHE A 182 7.45 -16.17 2.48
N ARG A 183 6.85 -17.25 1.92
CA ARG A 183 7.50 -18.55 1.78
C ARG A 183 8.77 -18.46 0.94
N GLU A 184 8.67 -17.78 -0.19
CA GLU A 184 9.80 -17.52 -1.10
C GLU A 184 10.90 -16.73 -0.39
N ALA A 185 10.52 -15.70 0.36
CA ALA A 185 11.46 -14.92 1.16
C ALA A 185 12.19 -15.78 2.19
N LEU A 186 11.49 -16.67 2.90
CA LEU A 186 12.10 -17.61 3.84
C LEU A 186 13.06 -18.57 3.15
N THR A 187 12.71 -19.11 1.99
CA THR A 187 13.55 -20.01 1.21
C THR A 187 14.88 -19.32 0.83
N ILE A 188 14.79 -18.09 0.32
CA ILE A 188 15.99 -17.31 -0.04
C ILE A 188 16.81 -16.95 1.21
N TYR A 189 16.14 -16.57 2.30
CA TYR A 189 16.83 -16.25 3.55
C TYR A 189 17.64 -17.44 4.09
N VAL A 190 17.03 -18.63 4.13
CA VAL A 190 17.71 -19.87 4.57
C VAL A 190 18.93 -20.14 3.69
N ALA A 191 18.78 -20.09 2.36
CA ALA A 191 19.89 -20.31 1.44
C ALA A 191 21.03 -19.29 1.61
N LEU A 192 20.71 -18.02 1.86
CA LEU A 192 21.71 -16.99 2.15
C LEU A 192 22.40 -17.24 3.49
N TYR A 193 21.66 -17.65 4.51
CA TYR A 193 22.19 -17.95 5.83
C TYR A 193 23.16 -19.13 5.78
N ASP A 194 22.84 -20.19 5.04
CA ASP A 194 23.70 -21.37 4.85
C ASP A 194 24.99 -21.02 4.10
N LYS A 195 24.94 -20.04 3.19
CA LYS A 195 26.12 -19.49 2.50
C LYS A 195 27.02 -18.63 3.40
N GLY A 196 26.58 -18.30 4.61
CA GLY A 196 27.39 -17.52 5.55
C GLY A 196 26.89 -16.11 5.85
N MET A 197 25.76 -15.67 5.30
CA MET A 197 25.10 -14.42 5.67
C MET A 197 24.44 -14.57 7.05
N LYS A 198 25.16 -14.26 8.12
CA LYS A 198 24.76 -14.51 9.52
C LYS A 198 23.98 -13.32 10.12
N ARG A 199 22.95 -12.83 9.44
CA ARG A 199 22.08 -11.73 9.90
C ARG A 199 20.73 -12.27 10.36
N PRO A 200 20.17 -11.79 11.49
CA PRO A 200 18.81 -12.17 11.88
C PRO A 200 17.77 -11.60 10.92
N PHE A 201 16.63 -12.26 10.88
CA PHE A 201 15.49 -11.86 10.06
C PHE A 201 14.32 -11.46 10.94
N TYR A 202 13.98 -10.20 10.95
CA TYR A 202 12.86 -9.65 11.70
C TYR A 202 11.63 -9.52 10.79
N VAL A 203 10.53 -10.06 11.25
CA VAL A 203 9.31 -10.21 10.49
C VAL A 203 8.16 -9.53 11.22
N CYS A 204 7.48 -8.61 10.59
CA CYS A 204 6.17 -8.15 11.03
C CYS A 204 5.15 -8.30 9.89
N CYS A 205 3.88 -8.41 10.24
CA CYS A 205 2.80 -8.43 9.27
C CYS A 205 1.69 -7.46 9.69
N PRO A 206 0.97 -6.88 8.72
CA PRO A 206 -0.23 -6.12 9.02
C PRO A 206 -1.30 -7.04 9.61
N PRO A 207 -2.36 -6.49 10.25
CA PRO A 207 -3.48 -7.27 10.78
C PRO A 207 -3.99 -8.25 9.72
N GLN A 208 -3.93 -9.55 10.03
CA GLN A 208 -4.37 -10.58 9.11
C GLN A 208 -5.83 -10.92 9.44
N ARG A 209 -6.69 -10.84 8.43
CA ARG A 209 -8.08 -11.32 8.56
C ARG A 209 -8.16 -12.83 8.80
N GLN A 210 -7.12 -13.58 8.38
CA GLN A 210 -7.04 -15.04 8.51
C GLN A 210 -6.01 -15.42 9.58
N LYS A 211 -6.47 -15.54 10.83
CA LYS A 211 -5.65 -16.01 11.97
C LYS A 211 -4.94 -17.35 11.71
N LYS A 212 -5.53 -18.20 10.87
CA LYS A 212 -4.96 -19.51 10.50
C LYS A 212 -3.63 -19.37 9.77
N ASP A 213 -3.52 -18.45 8.81
CA ASP A 213 -2.28 -18.25 8.05
C ASP A 213 -1.16 -17.72 8.94
N VAL A 214 -1.50 -16.81 9.87
CA VAL A 214 -0.54 -16.30 10.85
C VAL A 214 0.03 -17.45 11.68
N LYS A 215 -0.81 -18.35 12.18
CA LYS A 215 -0.36 -19.51 12.97
C LYS A 215 0.56 -20.41 12.17
N ILE A 216 0.21 -20.78 10.94
CA ILE A 216 1.04 -21.64 10.08
C ILE A 216 2.44 -21.05 9.91
N PHE A 217 2.53 -19.76 9.58
CA PHE A 217 3.83 -19.13 9.35
C PHE A 217 4.61 -18.90 10.65
N THR A 218 3.96 -18.62 11.78
CA THR A 218 4.65 -18.50 13.08
C THR A 218 5.21 -19.84 13.55
N ASP A 219 4.46 -20.93 13.37
CA ASP A 219 4.94 -22.29 13.69
C ASP A 219 6.16 -22.63 12.80
N PHE A 220 6.10 -22.33 11.50
CA PHE A 220 7.20 -22.57 10.58
C PHE A 220 8.46 -21.75 10.92
N MET A 221 8.29 -20.45 11.27
CA MET A 221 9.41 -19.62 11.73
C MET A 221 10.02 -20.16 13.04
N ALA A 222 9.19 -20.65 13.96
CA ALA A 222 9.65 -21.25 15.20
C ALA A 222 10.48 -22.51 14.96
N ASP A 223 10.08 -23.35 13.99
CA ASP A 223 10.85 -24.54 13.62
C ASP A 223 12.19 -24.19 12.95
N LEU A 224 12.21 -23.21 12.07
CA LEU A 224 13.45 -22.69 11.49
C LEU A 224 14.38 -22.14 12.59
N ASN A 225 13.85 -21.44 13.58
CA ASN A 225 14.61 -20.88 14.68
C ASN A 225 15.24 -21.97 15.54
N LYS A 226 14.51 -23.07 15.84
CA LYS A 226 15.07 -24.26 16.52
C LYS A 226 16.23 -24.90 15.75
N ASN A 227 16.21 -24.78 14.41
CA ASN A 227 17.25 -25.28 13.53
C ASN A 227 18.40 -24.27 13.30
N GLY A 228 18.47 -23.20 14.11
CA GLY A 228 19.58 -22.27 14.12
C GLY A 228 19.45 -21.07 13.16
N TYR A 229 18.32 -20.87 12.52
CA TYR A 229 18.05 -19.68 11.70
C TYR A 229 17.41 -18.59 12.57
N PRO A 230 18.08 -17.47 12.85
CA PRO A 230 17.58 -16.45 13.78
C PRO A 230 16.46 -15.62 13.14
N ILE A 231 15.24 -16.11 13.22
CA ILE A 231 14.03 -15.47 12.71
C ILE A 231 13.18 -15.00 13.89
N HIS A 232 12.83 -13.71 13.90
CA HIS A 232 12.10 -13.07 15.00
C HIS A 232 10.78 -12.50 14.49
N PHE A 233 9.66 -13.08 14.92
CA PHE A 233 8.34 -12.54 14.61
C PHE A 233 7.96 -11.45 15.62
N LEU A 234 7.77 -10.23 15.13
CA LEU A 234 7.45 -9.04 15.92
C LEU A 234 5.92 -8.84 16.09
N GLY A 235 5.12 -9.70 15.44
CA GLY A 235 3.66 -9.52 15.44
C GLY A 235 3.22 -8.34 14.56
N GLU A 236 2.12 -7.71 14.99
CA GLU A 236 1.57 -6.50 14.37
C GLU A 236 2.24 -5.28 14.98
N LEU A 237 2.78 -4.41 14.16
CA LEU A 237 3.33 -3.14 14.57
C LEU A 237 2.42 -2.00 14.09
N ASN A 238 2.27 -0.96 14.91
CA ASN A 238 1.72 0.29 14.43
C ASN A 238 2.69 0.95 13.44
N TYR A 239 2.23 1.96 12.72
CA TYR A 239 3.02 2.56 11.65
C TYR A 239 4.37 3.13 12.12
N GLU A 240 4.39 3.77 13.27
CA GLU A 240 5.64 4.29 13.85
C GLU A 240 6.62 3.16 14.19
N GLY A 241 6.12 2.05 14.74
CA GLY A 241 6.91 0.84 15.00
C GLY A 241 7.50 0.24 13.73
N VAL A 242 6.69 0.19 12.64
CA VAL A 242 7.16 -0.24 11.31
C VAL A 242 8.30 0.65 10.82
N LEU A 243 8.10 1.97 10.81
CA LEU A 243 9.12 2.91 10.33
C LEU A 243 10.39 2.87 11.17
N ARG A 244 10.26 2.72 12.49
CA ARG A 244 11.39 2.56 13.42
C ARG A 244 12.17 1.28 13.12
N SER A 245 11.48 0.16 12.95
CA SER A 245 12.12 -1.11 12.61
C SER A 245 12.77 -1.05 11.23
N LEU A 246 12.08 -0.49 10.25
CA LEU A 246 12.61 -0.33 8.89
C LEU A 246 13.85 0.58 8.87
N SER A 247 13.82 1.74 9.52
CA SER A 247 14.96 2.68 9.51
C SER A 247 16.23 2.12 10.16
N ASN A 248 16.09 1.12 11.02
CA ASN A 248 17.21 0.42 11.66
C ASN A 248 17.67 -0.82 10.88
N ALA A 249 16.90 -1.34 9.93
CA ALA A 249 17.23 -2.56 9.20
C ALA A 249 18.44 -2.38 8.27
N ALA A 250 19.23 -3.42 8.10
CA ALA A 250 20.28 -3.47 7.08
C ALA A 250 19.67 -3.38 5.69
N CYS A 251 18.55 -4.08 5.45
CA CYS A 251 17.72 -3.91 4.26
C CYS A 251 16.25 -4.30 4.52
N LEU A 252 15.37 -3.80 3.67
CA LEU A 252 14.04 -4.36 3.46
C LEU A 252 14.20 -5.63 2.61
N PHE A 253 13.99 -6.79 3.22
CA PHE A 253 14.10 -8.08 2.54
C PHE A 253 12.71 -8.54 2.10
N ARG A 254 12.36 -8.27 0.86
CA ARG A 254 11.00 -8.44 0.32
C ARG A 254 11.00 -9.21 -1.02
N PRO A 255 11.75 -10.33 -1.17
CA PRO A 255 11.63 -11.19 -2.33
C PRO A 255 10.33 -11.99 -2.24
N GLY A 256 9.24 -11.36 -2.59
CA GLY A 256 7.89 -11.93 -2.59
C GLY A 256 7.32 -11.98 -4.00
N LEU A 257 6.03 -12.25 -4.11
CA LEU A 257 5.36 -12.28 -5.42
C LEU A 257 5.59 -10.96 -6.18
N PRO A 258 5.92 -11.03 -7.49
CA PRO A 258 6.26 -9.85 -8.29
C PRO A 258 5.07 -8.92 -8.54
N GLN A 259 3.85 -9.33 -8.20
CA GLN A 259 2.62 -8.58 -8.40
C GLN A 259 2.44 -7.52 -7.32
N GLU A 260 3.16 -6.41 -7.43
CA GLU A 260 2.93 -5.23 -6.59
C GLU A 260 2.36 -4.10 -7.46
N THR A 261 1.28 -3.46 -7.01
CA THR A 261 0.63 -2.38 -7.77
C THR A 261 1.33 -1.04 -7.63
N PHE A 262 1.98 -0.81 -6.50
CA PHE A 262 2.81 0.35 -6.21
C PHE A 262 3.99 -0.03 -5.31
N GLY A 263 3.74 -0.52 -4.09
CA GLY A 263 4.79 -0.89 -3.12
C GLY A 263 5.19 0.26 -2.21
N LEU A 264 4.24 0.81 -1.44
CA LEU A 264 4.52 1.86 -0.46
C LEU A 264 5.73 1.59 0.42
N ILE A 265 5.91 0.33 0.84
CA ILE A 265 7.05 -0.05 1.69
C ILE A 265 8.40 0.14 0.99
N TYR A 266 8.44 0.08 -0.34
CA TYR A 266 9.65 0.37 -1.12
C TYR A 266 9.99 1.86 -1.07
N LEU A 267 8.97 2.70 -1.26
CA LEU A 267 9.10 4.16 -1.12
C LEU A 267 9.56 4.53 0.29
N GLU A 268 8.94 3.94 1.30
CA GLU A 268 9.28 4.13 2.72
C GLU A 268 10.72 3.72 3.01
N ALA A 269 11.17 2.55 2.50
CA ALA A 269 12.53 2.06 2.68
C ALA A 269 13.57 3.01 2.06
N ASN A 270 13.41 3.36 0.80
CA ASN A 270 14.37 4.22 0.10
C ASN A 270 14.39 5.64 0.65
N LYS A 271 13.25 6.20 1.10
CA LYS A 271 13.22 7.48 1.81
C LYS A 271 14.01 7.44 3.12
N LEU A 272 14.02 6.30 3.81
CA LEU A 272 14.79 6.07 5.03
C LEU A 272 16.26 5.67 4.77
N GLY A 273 16.69 5.66 3.51
CA GLY A 273 18.04 5.28 3.12
C GLY A 273 18.30 3.77 3.21
N VAL A 274 17.26 2.94 3.30
CA VAL A 274 17.34 1.49 3.47
C VAL A 274 17.23 0.81 2.11
N PRO A 275 18.25 0.03 1.69
CA PRO A 275 18.18 -0.72 0.43
C PRO A 275 17.13 -1.83 0.49
N VAL A 276 16.64 -2.19 -0.68
CA VAL A 276 15.58 -3.19 -0.85
C VAL A 276 16.10 -4.36 -1.67
N ILE A 277 15.76 -5.58 -1.24
CA ILE A 277 15.84 -6.80 -2.06
C ILE A 277 14.41 -7.20 -2.41
N THR A 278 14.10 -7.28 -3.69
CA THR A 278 12.77 -7.69 -4.18
C THR A 278 12.87 -8.39 -5.53
N TYR A 279 11.80 -9.08 -5.95
CA TYR A 279 11.69 -9.50 -7.33
C TYR A 279 11.47 -8.29 -8.24
N GLU A 280 12.01 -8.41 -9.46
CA GLU A 280 11.76 -7.43 -10.53
C GLU A 280 10.26 -7.36 -10.83
N SER A 281 9.76 -6.13 -10.91
CA SER A 281 8.41 -5.83 -11.40
C SER A 281 8.36 -4.37 -11.84
N ASP A 282 7.53 -4.09 -12.84
CA ASP A 282 7.40 -2.73 -13.39
C ASP A 282 7.10 -1.69 -12.30
N ALA A 283 6.23 -2.04 -11.32
CA ALA A 283 5.89 -1.15 -10.22
C ALA A 283 7.05 -0.94 -9.23
N ALA A 284 7.85 -1.99 -8.96
CA ALA A 284 9.03 -1.85 -8.10
C ALA A 284 10.11 -1.01 -8.77
N GLU A 285 10.35 -1.19 -10.08
CA GLU A 285 11.33 -0.40 -10.85
C GLU A 285 10.94 1.08 -10.97
N GLU A 286 9.64 1.38 -10.97
CA GLU A 286 9.15 2.75 -11.00
C GLU A 286 9.52 3.55 -9.73
N ILE A 287 9.70 2.87 -8.59
CA ILE A 287 10.02 3.46 -7.28
C ILE A 287 11.50 3.31 -6.94
N LEU A 288 12.05 2.10 -7.10
CA LEU A 288 13.39 1.72 -6.67
C LEU A 288 14.44 2.07 -7.74
N THR A 289 14.60 3.34 -8.05
CA THR A 289 15.51 3.83 -9.08
C THR A 289 16.98 3.87 -8.66
N ASP A 290 17.27 3.76 -7.35
CA ASP A 290 18.63 3.76 -6.83
C ASP A 290 19.31 2.41 -7.07
N LYS A 291 20.53 2.43 -7.63
CA LYS A 291 21.33 1.25 -7.96
C LYS A 291 21.74 0.40 -6.77
N ASN A 292 21.61 0.92 -5.56
CA ASN A 292 21.87 0.17 -4.34
C ASN A 292 20.71 -0.76 -3.93
N ASN A 293 19.59 -0.73 -4.65
CA ASN A 293 18.55 -1.75 -4.52
C ASN A 293 18.94 -3.02 -5.31
N MET A 294 18.40 -4.17 -4.92
CA MET A 294 18.62 -5.45 -5.58
C MET A 294 17.32 -6.00 -6.14
N PHE A 295 17.29 -6.17 -7.46
CA PHE A 295 16.22 -6.87 -8.14
C PHE A 295 16.62 -8.32 -8.42
N ILE A 296 15.82 -9.26 -7.95
CA ILE A 296 15.94 -10.67 -8.28
C ILE A 296 15.23 -10.88 -9.61
N ARG A 297 16.01 -11.21 -10.63
CA ARG A 297 15.56 -11.50 -11.99
C ARG A 297 15.59 -13.01 -12.24
N LYS A 298 15.10 -13.42 -13.40
CA LYS A 298 15.05 -14.83 -13.80
C LYS A 298 16.42 -15.52 -13.80
N ASP A 299 17.47 -14.77 -14.12
CA ASP A 299 18.87 -15.21 -14.20
C ASP A 299 19.68 -14.93 -12.92
N THR A 300 19.09 -14.24 -11.93
CA THR A 300 19.75 -13.92 -10.67
C THR A 300 19.94 -15.19 -9.84
N THR A 301 21.17 -15.47 -9.50
CA THR A 301 21.56 -16.61 -8.66
C THR A 301 21.53 -16.25 -7.18
N ILE A 302 21.52 -17.27 -6.32
CA ILE A 302 21.66 -17.05 -4.86
C ILE A 302 23.04 -16.45 -4.51
N ASP A 303 24.06 -16.72 -5.34
CA ASP A 303 25.38 -16.15 -5.18
C ASP A 303 25.41 -14.66 -5.47
N ASP A 304 24.67 -14.20 -6.46
CA ASP A 304 24.54 -12.76 -6.76
C ASP A 304 23.90 -12.04 -5.59
N VAL A 305 22.81 -12.59 -5.03
CA VAL A 305 22.16 -12.02 -3.85
C VAL A 305 23.08 -12.04 -2.65
N TYR A 306 23.77 -13.13 -2.40
CA TYR A 306 24.73 -13.25 -1.31
C TYR A 306 25.85 -12.19 -1.42
N ASN A 307 26.49 -12.09 -2.58
CA ASN A 307 27.55 -11.12 -2.83
C ASN A 307 27.07 -9.68 -2.64
N TRP A 308 25.84 -9.37 -3.07
CA TRP A 308 25.26 -8.07 -2.83
C TRP A 308 25.07 -7.77 -1.33
N THR A 309 24.80 -8.79 -0.50
CA THR A 309 24.62 -8.63 0.96
C THR A 309 25.91 -8.39 1.73
N ILE A 310 27.09 -8.71 1.19
CA ILE A 310 28.38 -8.57 1.86
C ILE A 310 28.62 -7.11 2.29
N ASP A 311 28.36 -6.17 1.38
CA ASP A 311 28.58 -4.74 1.60
C ASP A 311 27.30 -3.95 1.91
N ILE A 312 26.25 -4.62 2.38
CA ILE A 312 24.94 -4.00 2.56
C ILE A 312 24.95 -2.82 3.54
N ASP A 313 25.83 -2.85 4.52
CA ASP A 313 25.96 -1.77 5.52
C ASP A 313 26.48 -0.47 4.93
N LYS A 314 27.20 -0.54 3.82
CA LYS A 314 27.71 0.62 3.06
C LYS A 314 26.69 1.18 2.08
N LYS A 315 25.65 0.40 1.74
CA LYS A 315 24.64 0.79 0.75
C LYS A 315 23.64 1.75 1.38
N LYS A 316 23.55 2.94 0.85
CA LYS A 316 22.48 3.90 1.17
C LYS A 316 21.70 4.15 -0.09
N THR A 317 20.40 4.24 0.06
CA THR A 317 19.47 4.50 -1.06
C THR A 317 18.83 5.85 -0.93
N SER A 318 18.32 6.33 -2.04
CA SER A 318 17.51 7.53 -2.14
C SER A 318 16.33 7.30 -3.08
N VAL A 319 15.35 8.15 -3.01
CA VAL A 319 14.23 8.17 -3.93
C VAL A 319 14.01 9.60 -4.41
N ASP A 320 13.62 9.76 -5.67
CA ASP A 320 13.21 11.07 -6.17
C ASP A 320 11.90 11.49 -5.48
N MET A 321 12.06 12.27 -4.42
CA MET A 321 10.95 12.70 -3.58
C MET A 321 9.96 13.59 -4.31
N LYS A 322 10.36 14.35 -5.34
CA LYS A 322 9.44 15.20 -6.09
C LYS A 322 8.30 14.41 -6.71
N LYS A 323 8.61 13.19 -7.19
CA LYS A 323 7.61 12.31 -7.79
C LYS A 323 6.52 11.86 -6.82
N PHE A 324 6.81 11.86 -5.51
CA PHE A 324 5.92 11.35 -4.45
C PHE A 324 5.59 12.40 -3.39
N ASP A 325 6.01 13.64 -3.62
CA ASP A 325 5.78 14.75 -2.72
C ASP A 325 4.28 15.08 -2.61
N PRO A 326 3.71 15.18 -1.41
CA PRO A 326 2.31 15.51 -1.24
C PRO A 326 1.90 16.82 -1.90
N ASP A 327 2.78 17.84 -1.90
CA ASP A 327 2.48 19.16 -2.48
C ASP A 327 2.49 19.12 -4.01
N GLU A 328 3.31 18.28 -4.61
CA GLU A 328 3.32 18.04 -6.07
C GLU A 328 2.14 17.17 -6.51
N ILE A 329 1.88 16.08 -5.80
CA ILE A 329 0.81 15.14 -6.16
C ILE A 329 -0.58 15.74 -5.97
N ILE A 330 -0.78 16.61 -4.96
CA ILE A 330 -2.07 17.23 -4.72
C ILE A 330 -2.54 18.07 -5.90
N ILE A 331 -1.63 18.63 -6.69
CA ILE A 331 -1.95 19.38 -7.91
C ILE A 331 -2.73 18.49 -8.90
N ASN A 332 -2.34 17.23 -9.04
CA ASN A 332 -3.04 16.28 -9.91
C ASN A 332 -4.46 16.00 -9.42
N TRP A 333 -4.63 15.87 -8.11
CA TRP A 333 -5.95 15.71 -7.50
C TRP A 333 -6.82 16.96 -7.70
N THR A 334 -6.27 18.16 -7.52
CA THR A 334 -7.02 19.41 -7.70
C THR A 334 -7.42 19.65 -9.16
N ASN A 335 -6.65 19.12 -10.12
CA ASN A 335 -7.00 19.19 -11.55
C ASN A 335 -8.24 18.35 -11.90
N LEU A 336 -8.65 17.38 -11.06
CA LEU A 336 -9.90 16.65 -11.27
C LEU A 336 -11.13 17.56 -11.16
N LEU A 337 -11.04 18.69 -10.47
CA LEU A 337 -12.11 19.68 -10.35
C LEU A 337 -12.30 20.54 -11.61
N LYS A 338 -11.27 20.65 -12.45
CA LYS A 338 -11.31 21.40 -13.72
C LYS A 338 -11.98 20.58 -14.81
#